data_3a348f3c5037bf00d0bf885264ea9b59
#
_entry.id   3a348f3c5037bf00d0bf885264ea9b59
#
_cell.length_a   1.000
_cell.length_b   1.000
_cell.length_c   1.000
_cell.angle_alpha   90.00
_cell.angle_beta   90.00
_cell.angle_gamma   90.00
#
_symmetry.space_group_name_H-M   'P 1'
#
loop_
_entity.id
_entity.type
_entity.pdbx_description
1 polymer ?
#
loop_
_entity_poly.entity_id
_entity_poly.type
_entity_poly.pdbx_seq_one_letter_code
_entity_poly.pdbx_strand_id
1 'polypeptide(L)'
;MLINNKKGVKSEDVSKSTGKGMETPIGRFPFHVFHSLNWNVEHISPQNPKRKEDLYNQLYQLRTEYNGNLPKEVSALFKKLDDNKSNFDSLNNDAEYLLLIQKLIPEGEQVMVLQNLTLLTEHDNKGIGNKFYFDKRNKLNEYQSQGSFIPAATLNVFSKWYTKNPEGYILWGDNDQWDYLEAIKETIEKFINYCEGHE
;
A
#
# COMPACT_ATOMS: atom_id res chain seq x y z
N MET A 1 21.51 55.93 -19.33
CA MET A 1 22.28 55.39 -18.21
C MET A 1 21.32 54.97 -17.13
N LEU A 2 20.87 53.71 -17.17
CA LEU A 2 19.92 53.16 -16.21
C LEU A 2 20.54 51.93 -15.61
N ILE A 3 20.87 52.01 -14.32
CA ILE A 3 21.47 50.95 -13.55
C ILE A 3 20.35 50.08 -13.02
N ASN A 4 20.27 48.83 -13.50
CA ASN A 4 19.38 47.81 -13.00
C ASN A 4 19.98 47.21 -11.72
N ASN A 5 19.43 47.54 -10.56
CA ASN A 5 19.66 46.83 -9.32
C ASN A 5 18.78 45.58 -9.25
N LYS A 6 19.30 44.44 -9.67
CA LYS A 6 18.77 43.13 -9.31
C LYS A 6 19.18 42.85 -7.85
N LYS A 7 18.27 43.02 -6.91
CA LYS A 7 18.41 42.48 -5.56
C LYS A 7 18.39 40.95 -5.69
N GLY A 8 19.52 40.30 -5.46
CA GLY A 8 19.62 38.86 -5.35
C GLY A 8 18.81 38.39 -4.14
N VAL A 9 17.90 37.47 -4.36
CA VAL A 9 17.22 36.74 -3.28
C VAL A 9 18.31 35.95 -2.57
N LYS A 10 18.52 36.23 -1.28
CA LYS A 10 19.50 35.52 -0.45
C LYS A 10 19.05 34.06 -0.34
N SER A 11 19.97 33.14 -0.51
CA SER A 11 19.76 31.68 -0.39
C SER A 11 19.28 31.20 0.98
N GLU A 12 19.24 32.09 1.98
CA GLU A 12 18.74 31.80 3.32
C GLU A 12 17.22 31.73 3.44
N ASP A 13 16.46 32.33 2.50
CA ASP A 13 14.99 32.33 2.58
C ASP A 13 14.36 31.06 1.96
N VAL A 14 15.12 30.27 1.21
CA VAL A 14 14.63 29.03 0.59
C VAL A 14 14.71 27.85 1.58
N SER A 15 15.61 27.91 2.56
CA SER A 15 15.77 26.83 3.55
C SER A 15 14.74 26.84 4.69
N LYS A 16 13.97 27.94 4.84
CA LYS A 16 12.97 28.08 5.91
C LYS A 16 11.56 27.64 5.54
N SER A 17 11.28 27.35 4.27
CA SER A 17 9.95 26.92 3.81
C SER A 17 9.82 25.42 3.61
N THR A 18 10.92 24.66 3.65
CA THR A 18 10.88 23.20 3.67
C THR A 18 10.58 22.74 5.08
N GLY A 19 9.36 22.28 5.25
CA GLY A 19 8.68 21.93 6.48
C GLY A 19 9.56 21.42 7.64
N LYS A 20 9.30 21.93 8.81
CA LYS A 20 9.86 21.50 10.09
C LYS A 20 9.77 20.00 10.39
N GLY A 21 9.27 19.18 9.45
CA GLY A 21 9.14 17.73 9.57
C GLY A 21 10.34 16.91 9.11
N MET A 22 11.35 17.53 8.45
CA MET A 22 12.47 16.78 7.87
C MET A 22 13.78 16.83 8.66
N GLU A 23 13.80 17.49 9.83
CA GLU A 23 15.01 17.58 10.66
C GLU A 23 15.09 16.50 11.74
N THR A 24 14.34 15.41 11.64
CA THR A 24 14.62 14.26 12.52
C THR A 24 15.94 13.61 12.06
N PRO A 25 16.93 13.47 12.94
CA PRO A 25 18.17 12.77 12.60
C PRO A 25 17.83 11.40 11.99
N ILE A 26 18.46 11.07 10.87
CA ILE A 26 18.35 9.75 10.24
C ILE A 26 18.49 8.68 11.34
N GLY A 27 17.46 7.87 11.55
CA GLY A 27 17.45 6.80 12.55
C GLY A 27 16.61 7.05 13.81
N ARG A 28 16.02 8.21 14.02
CA ARG A 28 15.08 8.42 15.14
C ARG A 28 13.63 8.42 14.66
N PHE A 29 12.80 7.58 15.30
CA PHE A 29 11.37 7.58 15.06
C PHE A 29 10.76 8.93 15.48
N PRO A 30 9.96 9.61 14.63
CA PRO A 30 9.43 10.94 14.89
C PRO A 30 8.21 10.85 15.81
N PHE A 31 8.41 10.52 17.10
CA PHE A 31 7.33 10.33 18.08
C PHE A 31 6.36 11.50 18.15
N HIS A 32 6.85 12.74 18.03
CA HIS A 32 6.00 13.93 18.07
C HIS A 32 5.01 14.00 16.91
N VAL A 33 5.42 13.58 15.70
CA VAL A 33 4.53 13.48 14.54
C VAL A 33 3.57 12.31 14.74
N PHE A 34 4.08 11.16 15.18
CA PHE A 34 3.28 9.97 15.41
C PHE A 34 2.14 10.23 16.42
N HIS A 35 2.43 10.90 17.54
CA HIS A 35 1.44 11.22 18.56
C HIS A 35 0.45 12.32 18.16
N SER A 36 0.79 13.17 17.19
CA SER A 36 -0.09 14.25 16.73
C SER A 36 -1.10 13.82 15.66
N LEU A 37 -0.96 12.61 15.12
CA LEU A 37 -1.79 12.09 14.03
C LEU A 37 -2.79 11.04 14.54
N ASN A 38 -3.96 11.00 13.91
CA ASN A 38 -4.94 9.92 14.11
C ASN A 38 -4.57 8.74 13.21
N TRP A 39 -4.48 7.56 13.80
CA TRP A 39 -4.09 6.33 13.13
C TRP A 39 -5.26 5.39 12.90
N ASN A 40 -5.32 4.82 11.72
CA ASN A 40 -6.26 3.78 11.34
C ASN A 40 -5.52 2.54 10.88
N VAL A 41 -6.12 1.40 11.13
CA VAL A 41 -5.71 0.14 10.53
C VAL A 41 -6.19 0.13 9.09
N GLU A 42 -5.27 -0.15 8.17
CA GLU A 42 -5.53 -0.30 6.75
C GLU A 42 -5.31 -1.75 6.32
N HIS A 43 -6.19 -2.26 5.46
CA HIS A 43 -6.05 -3.59 4.87
C HIS A 43 -5.12 -3.51 3.66
N ILE A 44 -4.09 -4.34 3.65
CA ILE A 44 -3.12 -4.39 2.55
C ILE A 44 -3.80 -4.90 1.28
N SER A 45 -4.46 -6.05 1.35
CA SER A 45 -5.40 -6.52 0.31
C SER A 45 -6.81 -6.01 0.58
N PRO A 46 -7.61 -5.72 -0.44
CA PRO A 46 -8.97 -5.19 -0.26
C PRO A 46 -9.90 -6.21 0.42
N GLN A 47 -10.82 -5.72 1.24
CA GLN A 47 -11.80 -6.57 1.95
C GLN A 47 -12.88 -7.15 1.03
N ASN A 48 -13.25 -6.43 -0.03
CA ASN A 48 -14.26 -6.86 -1.00
C ASN A 48 -14.20 -5.95 -2.22
N PRO A 49 -14.06 -6.45 -3.43
CA PRO A 49 -14.41 -5.66 -4.61
C PRO A 49 -15.94 -5.50 -4.59
N LYS A 50 -16.41 -4.28 -4.31
CA LYS A 50 -17.82 -3.99 -4.04
C LYS A 50 -18.76 -4.40 -5.18
N ARG A 51 -18.29 -4.42 -6.42
CA ARG A 51 -19.06 -4.80 -7.61
C ARG A 51 -18.12 -5.42 -8.65
N LYS A 52 -18.62 -6.38 -9.40
CA LYS A 52 -17.84 -7.00 -10.50
C LYS A 52 -17.40 -5.99 -11.55
N GLU A 53 -18.22 -4.96 -11.77
CA GLU A 53 -17.90 -3.84 -12.66
C GLU A 53 -16.71 -3.01 -12.16
N ASP A 54 -16.64 -2.71 -10.86
CA ASP A 54 -15.50 -1.98 -10.27
C ASP A 54 -14.23 -2.81 -10.35
N LEU A 55 -14.33 -4.12 -10.08
CA LEU A 55 -13.25 -5.07 -10.24
C LEU A 55 -12.76 -5.15 -11.70
N TYR A 56 -13.68 -5.23 -12.65
CA TYR A 56 -13.36 -5.21 -14.07
C TYR A 56 -12.59 -3.95 -14.46
N ASN A 57 -13.08 -2.78 -14.05
CA ASN A 57 -12.44 -1.50 -14.37
C ASN A 57 -11.04 -1.38 -13.76
N GLN A 58 -10.84 -1.83 -12.52
CA GLN A 58 -9.52 -1.86 -11.88
C GLN A 58 -8.55 -2.80 -12.62
N LEU A 59 -8.98 -4.00 -12.97
CA LEU A 59 -8.15 -4.95 -13.71
C LEU A 59 -7.86 -4.49 -15.14
N TYR A 60 -8.79 -3.77 -15.76
CA TYR A 60 -8.58 -3.16 -17.07
C TYR A 60 -7.47 -2.10 -17.02
N GLN A 61 -7.48 -1.24 -16.01
CA GLN A 61 -6.42 -0.26 -15.79
C GLN A 61 -5.08 -0.93 -15.56
N LEU A 62 -5.02 -1.93 -14.65
CA LEU A 62 -3.83 -2.73 -14.40
C LEU A 62 -3.27 -3.36 -15.67
N ARG A 63 -4.13 -3.98 -16.49
CA ARG A 63 -3.73 -4.58 -17.76
C ARG A 63 -3.10 -3.54 -18.69
N THR A 64 -3.65 -2.34 -18.75
CA THR A 64 -3.13 -1.26 -19.58
C THR A 64 -1.77 -0.78 -19.09
N GLU A 65 -1.61 -0.56 -17.78
CA GLU A 65 -0.35 -0.10 -17.19
C GLU A 65 0.79 -1.11 -17.31
N TYR A 66 0.48 -2.40 -17.25
CA TYR A 66 1.47 -3.48 -17.40
C TYR A 66 1.59 -4.01 -18.84
N ASN A 67 1.05 -3.31 -19.84
CA ASN A 67 1.07 -3.74 -21.25
C ASN A 67 0.61 -5.20 -21.46
N GLY A 68 -0.40 -5.62 -20.69
CA GLY A 68 -0.95 -6.99 -20.74
C GLY A 68 -0.17 -8.04 -19.93
N ASN A 69 0.98 -7.71 -19.34
CA ASN A 69 1.80 -8.64 -18.56
C ASN A 69 1.28 -8.77 -17.12
N LEU A 70 0.09 -9.34 -16.95
CA LEU A 70 -0.50 -9.65 -15.65
C LEU A 70 -0.12 -11.06 -15.19
N PRO A 71 -0.04 -11.31 -13.87
CA PRO A 71 0.03 -12.65 -13.32
C PRO A 71 -1.07 -13.54 -13.91
N LYS A 72 -0.80 -14.84 -14.01
CA LYS A 72 -1.68 -15.80 -14.69
C LYS A 72 -3.11 -15.78 -14.13
N GLU A 73 -3.24 -15.79 -12.82
CA GLU A 73 -4.53 -15.77 -12.12
C GLU A 73 -5.28 -14.46 -12.33
N VAL A 74 -4.58 -13.33 -12.26
CA VAL A 74 -5.17 -11.99 -12.51
C VAL A 74 -5.64 -11.88 -13.96
N SER A 75 -4.84 -12.39 -14.90
CA SER A 75 -5.19 -12.42 -16.32
C SER A 75 -6.41 -13.31 -16.58
N ALA A 76 -6.49 -14.47 -15.91
CA ALA A 76 -7.64 -15.36 -15.99
C ALA A 76 -8.91 -14.70 -15.43
N LEU A 77 -8.82 -14.04 -14.27
CA LEU A 77 -9.94 -13.31 -13.67
C LEU A 77 -10.40 -12.16 -14.58
N PHE A 78 -9.45 -11.39 -15.12
CA PHE A 78 -9.77 -10.32 -16.06
C PHE A 78 -10.53 -10.87 -17.27
N LYS A 79 -10.05 -11.96 -17.87
CA LYS A 79 -10.70 -12.59 -19.02
C LYS A 79 -12.13 -13.01 -18.71
N LYS A 80 -12.36 -13.64 -17.55
CA LYS A 80 -13.70 -14.02 -17.11
C LYS A 80 -14.65 -12.83 -17.03
N LEU A 81 -14.18 -11.72 -16.48
CA LEU A 81 -14.96 -10.50 -16.36
C LEU A 81 -15.20 -9.85 -17.75
N ASP A 82 -14.19 -9.82 -18.62
CA ASP A 82 -14.29 -9.22 -19.95
C ASP A 82 -15.26 -10.00 -20.86
N ASP A 83 -15.19 -11.34 -20.83
CA ASP A 83 -16.09 -12.22 -21.55
C ASP A 83 -17.56 -12.07 -21.09
N ASN A 84 -17.78 -11.63 -19.85
CA ASN A 84 -19.12 -11.47 -19.23
C ASN A 84 -19.49 -10.02 -18.94
N LYS A 85 -18.81 -9.04 -19.52
CA LYS A 85 -19.03 -7.59 -19.23
C LYS A 85 -20.42 -7.08 -19.56
N SER A 86 -21.17 -7.75 -20.43
CA SER A 86 -22.56 -7.43 -20.75
C SER A 86 -23.54 -7.93 -19.69
N ASN A 87 -23.17 -8.93 -18.90
CA ASN A 87 -23.99 -9.51 -17.82
C ASN A 87 -23.11 -10.17 -16.75
N PHE A 88 -22.60 -9.37 -15.81
CA PHE A 88 -21.78 -9.88 -14.71
C PHE A 88 -22.52 -10.84 -13.75
N ASP A 89 -23.85 -10.87 -13.78
CA ASP A 89 -24.62 -11.77 -12.92
C ASP A 89 -24.45 -13.24 -13.31
N SER A 90 -24.11 -13.52 -14.57
CA SER A 90 -23.78 -14.87 -15.03
C SER A 90 -22.60 -15.49 -14.26
N LEU A 91 -21.73 -14.68 -13.70
CA LEU A 91 -20.57 -15.11 -12.90
C LEU A 91 -20.92 -15.53 -11.46
N ASN A 92 -22.13 -15.28 -10.98
CA ASN A 92 -22.52 -15.60 -9.60
C ASN A 92 -22.41 -17.09 -9.28
N ASN A 93 -22.58 -17.95 -10.28
CA ASN A 93 -22.48 -19.41 -10.16
C ASN A 93 -21.33 -20.01 -11.01
N ASP A 94 -20.44 -19.19 -11.53
CA ASP A 94 -19.26 -19.68 -12.27
C ASP A 94 -18.20 -20.14 -11.30
N ALA A 95 -17.99 -21.46 -11.22
CA ALA A 95 -17.07 -22.07 -10.27
C ALA A 95 -15.62 -21.61 -10.45
N GLU A 96 -15.17 -21.39 -11.69
CA GLU A 96 -13.82 -20.91 -11.97
C GLU A 96 -13.64 -19.44 -11.53
N TYR A 97 -14.65 -18.60 -11.78
CA TYR A 97 -14.65 -17.22 -11.29
C TYR A 97 -14.60 -17.17 -9.76
N LEU A 98 -15.44 -17.95 -9.08
CA LEU A 98 -15.46 -18.01 -7.62
C LEU A 98 -14.13 -18.48 -7.03
N LEU A 99 -13.51 -19.50 -7.64
CA LEU A 99 -12.18 -19.97 -7.23
C LEU A 99 -11.09 -18.89 -7.40
N LEU A 100 -11.11 -18.17 -8.52
CA LEU A 100 -10.17 -17.08 -8.77
C LEU A 100 -10.36 -15.92 -7.78
N ILE A 101 -11.62 -15.55 -7.50
CA ILE A 101 -11.93 -14.53 -6.49
C ILE A 101 -11.41 -14.96 -5.12
N GLN A 102 -11.73 -16.15 -4.68
CA GLN A 102 -11.28 -16.68 -3.39
C GLN A 102 -9.75 -16.70 -3.26
N LYS A 103 -9.04 -17.02 -4.35
CA LYS A 103 -7.57 -17.06 -4.37
C LYS A 103 -6.93 -15.66 -4.34
N LEU A 104 -7.55 -14.67 -5.00
CA LEU A 104 -6.95 -13.35 -5.21
C LEU A 104 -7.42 -12.30 -4.19
N ILE A 105 -8.54 -12.53 -3.55
CA ILE A 105 -9.19 -11.58 -2.64
C ILE A 105 -9.56 -12.31 -1.36
N PRO A 106 -8.87 -12.01 -0.26
CA PRO A 106 -9.19 -12.65 1.02
C PRO A 106 -10.59 -12.27 1.49
N GLU A 107 -11.34 -13.24 1.99
CA GLU A 107 -12.69 -13.08 2.53
C GLU A 107 -12.78 -13.54 3.99
N GLY A 108 -13.78 -13.05 4.71
CA GLY A 108 -14.08 -13.47 6.06
C GLY A 108 -12.95 -13.19 7.05
N GLU A 109 -12.60 -14.17 7.87
CA GLU A 109 -11.57 -14.04 8.89
C GLU A 109 -10.17 -13.75 8.33
N GLN A 110 -9.88 -14.18 7.10
CA GLN A 110 -8.59 -13.94 6.43
C GLN A 110 -8.33 -12.46 6.15
N VAL A 111 -9.35 -11.63 6.17
CA VAL A 111 -9.20 -10.17 5.98
C VAL A 111 -8.60 -9.51 7.22
N MET A 112 -9.00 -9.95 8.41
CA MET A 112 -8.62 -9.35 9.69
C MET A 112 -7.36 -9.99 10.31
N VAL A 113 -6.59 -10.76 9.54
CA VAL A 113 -5.34 -11.34 10.01
C VAL A 113 -4.22 -10.30 9.99
N LEU A 114 -3.31 -10.37 10.97
CA LEU A 114 -2.23 -9.39 11.17
C LEU A 114 -1.38 -9.16 9.92
N GLN A 115 -1.10 -10.21 9.16
CA GLN A 115 -0.33 -10.15 7.92
C GLN A 115 -1.04 -9.46 6.75
N ASN A 116 -2.30 -9.06 6.92
CA ASN A 116 -3.05 -8.24 5.96
C ASN A 116 -3.32 -6.83 6.47
N LEU A 117 -2.70 -6.43 7.58
CA LEU A 117 -2.95 -5.15 8.25
C LEU A 117 -1.70 -4.30 8.31
N THR A 118 -1.88 -2.99 8.16
CA THR A 118 -0.85 -1.98 8.37
C THR A 118 -1.46 -0.70 8.93
N LEU A 119 -0.64 0.31 9.21
CA LEU A 119 -1.09 1.58 9.79
C LEU A 119 -0.99 2.71 8.76
N LEU A 120 -2.04 3.50 8.67
CA LEU A 120 -2.06 4.77 7.95
C LEU A 120 -2.69 5.86 8.79
N THR A 121 -2.43 7.12 8.46
CA THR A 121 -3.20 8.22 9.02
C THR A 121 -4.66 8.11 8.59
N GLU A 122 -5.57 8.64 9.40
CA GLU A 122 -6.99 8.68 9.05
C GLU A 122 -7.24 9.34 7.69
N HIS A 123 -6.50 10.41 7.40
CA HIS A 123 -6.59 11.14 6.13
C HIS A 123 -6.17 10.26 4.93
N ASP A 124 -4.98 9.64 5.01
CA ASP A 124 -4.43 8.85 3.92
C ASP A 124 -5.24 7.56 3.71
N ASN A 125 -5.71 6.95 4.80
CA ASN A 125 -6.57 5.77 4.75
C ASN A 125 -7.89 6.06 4.01
N LYS A 126 -8.56 7.17 4.30
CA LYS A 126 -9.78 7.59 3.57
C LYS A 126 -9.52 7.80 2.09
N GLY A 127 -8.37 8.37 1.73
CA GLY A 127 -7.99 8.64 0.35
C GLY A 127 -7.60 7.39 -0.46
N ILE A 128 -7.06 6.36 0.19
CA ILE A 128 -6.71 5.09 -0.44
C ILE A 128 -7.97 4.27 -0.75
N GLY A 129 -8.88 4.14 0.20
CA GLY A 129 -10.11 3.37 0.04
C GLY A 129 -9.87 1.88 -0.20
N ASN A 130 -10.93 1.18 -0.64
CA ASN A 130 -10.90 -0.28 -0.85
C ASN A 130 -10.37 -0.64 -2.25
N LYS A 131 -9.11 -0.30 -2.52
CA LYS A 131 -8.44 -0.55 -3.80
C LYS A 131 -7.55 -1.80 -3.70
N PHE A 132 -7.14 -2.33 -4.85
CA PHE A 132 -6.14 -3.39 -4.92
C PHE A 132 -4.77 -2.91 -4.38
N TYR A 133 -3.95 -3.87 -3.97
CA TYR A 133 -2.60 -3.64 -3.48
C TYR A 133 -1.78 -2.69 -4.36
N PHE A 134 -1.79 -2.92 -5.68
CA PHE A 134 -1.07 -2.09 -6.64
C PHE A 134 -1.53 -0.62 -6.63
N ASP A 135 -2.86 -0.38 -6.66
CA ASP A 135 -3.41 0.97 -6.64
C ASP A 135 -3.11 1.68 -5.32
N LYS A 136 -3.15 0.92 -4.21
CA LYS A 136 -2.77 1.44 -2.89
C LYS A 136 -1.30 1.83 -2.86
N ARG A 137 -0.41 0.98 -3.41
CA ARG A 137 1.01 1.26 -3.53
C ARG A 137 1.28 2.54 -4.32
N ASN A 138 0.64 2.72 -5.48
CA ASN A 138 0.79 3.92 -6.29
C ASN A 138 0.32 5.17 -5.54
N LYS A 139 -0.82 5.06 -4.85
CA LYS A 139 -1.36 6.17 -4.07
C LYS A 139 -0.48 6.54 -2.88
N LEU A 140 0.13 5.56 -2.21
CA LEU A 140 1.08 5.81 -1.13
C LEU A 140 2.36 6.49 -1.63
N ASN A 141 2.86 6.11 -2.79
CA ASN A 141 4.00 6.78 -3.41
C ASN A 141 3.67 8.26 -3.75
N GLU A 142 2.44 8.52 -4.22
CA GLU A 142 1.96 9.88 -4.43
C GLU A 142 1.92 10.67 -3.12
N TYR A 143 1.32 10.14 -2.07
CA TYR A 143 1.25 10.78 -0.76
C TYR A 143 2.64 11.06 -0.17
N GLN A 144 3.55 10.09 -0.28
CA GLN A 144 4.94 10.27 0.15
C GLN A 144 5.62 11.42 -0.62
N SER A 145 5.41 11.50 -1.94
CA SER A 145 5.96 12.58 -2.76
C SER A 145 5.38 13.97 -2.40
N GLN A 146 4.18 14.00 -1.85
CA GLN A 146 3.50 15.20 -1.35
C GLN A 146 3.86 15.55 0.10
N GLY A 147 4.72 14.74 0.75
CA GLY A 147 5.20 14.98 2.11
C GLY A 147 4.34 14.39 3.22
N SER A 148 3.38 13.49 2.92
CA SER A 148 2.65 12.75 3.94
C SER A 148 3.60 11.89 4.77
N PHE A 149 3.38 11.86 6.09
CA PHE A 149 4.09 10.95 6.98
C PHE A 149 3.48 9.55 6.91
N ILE A 150 4.16 8.63 6.25
CA ILE A 150 3.77 7.22 6.16
C ILE A 150 4.76 6.41 7.01
N PRO A 151 4.28 5.54 7.94
CA PRO A 151 5.17 4.69 8.71
C PRO A 151 6.09 3.84 7.83
N ALA A 152 7.36 3.71 8.20
CA ALA A 152 8.33 2.92 7.45
C ALA A 152 7.86 1.47 7.28
N ALA A 153 7.22 0.88 8.30
CA ALA A 153 6.65 -0.46 8.21
C ALA A 153 5.60 -0.57 7.10
N THR A 154 4.73 0.45 6.94
CA THR A 154 3.74 0.52 5.87
C THR A 154 4.40 0.64 4.49
N LEU A 155 5.38 1.53 4.35
CA LEU A 155 6.14 1.65 3.09
C LEU A 155 6.84 0.33 2.73
N ASN A 156 7.42 -0.35 3.72
CA ASN A 156 8.09 -1.63 3.53
C ASN A 156 7.13 -2.73 3.06
N VAL A 157 5.90 -2.77 3.59
CA VAL A 157 4.84 -3.67 3.11
C VAL A 157 4.52 -3.41 1.64
N PHE A 158 4.26 -2.17 1.27
CA PHE A 158 3.87 -1.81 -0.09
C PHE A 158 5.06 -1.81 -1.08
N SER A 159 6.29 -1.82 -0.62
CA SER A 159 7.49 -2.08 -1.44
C SER A 159 7.90 -3.56 -1.47
N LYS A 160 7.19 -4.43 -0.76
CA LYS A 160 7.53 -5.86 -0.56
C LYS A 160 8.93 -6.08 0.02
N TRP A 161 9.37 -5.16 0.86
CA TRP A 161 10.69 -5.25 1.50
C TRP A 161 10.85 -6.50 2.37
N TYR A 162 9.76 -6.97 2.97
CA TYR A 162 9.77 -8.17 3.81
C TYR A 162 9.71 -9.48 3.02
N THR A 163 9.27 -9.44 1.76
CA THR A 163 9.08 -10.63 0.94
C THR A 163 10.43 -11.11 0.40
N LYS A 164 10.80 -12.36 0.71
CA LYS A 164 12.07 -12.97 0.29
C LYS A 164 12.11 -13.21 -1.23
N ASN A 165 10.98 -13.65 -1.80
CA ASN A 165 10.83 -13.95 -3.22
C ASN A 165 9.55 -13.32 -3.77
N PRO A 166 9.53 -12.02 -4.07
CA PRO A 166 8.31 -11.34 -4.51
C PRO A 166 7.87 -11.81 -5.90
N GLU A 167 6.64 -12.30 -5.98
CA GLU A 167 5.99 -12.71 -7.25
C GLU A 167 5.43 -11.51 -8.04
N GLY A 168 6.12 -10.39 -8.03
CA GLY A 168 5.69 -9.13 -8.62
C GLY A 168 5.04 -8.17 -7.61
N TYR A 169 4.55 -7.03 -8.10
CA TYR A 169 4.06 -5.92 -7.26
C TYR A 169 2.57 -5.63 -7.45
N ILE A 170 1.83 -6.56 -8.06
CA ILE A 170 0.41 -6.36 -8.37
C ILE A 170 -0.49 -6.79 -7.22
N LEU A 171 -0.15 -7.90 -6.58
CA LEU A 171 -0.94 -8.53 -5.53
C LEU A 171 -0.13 -8.67 -4.24
N TRP A 172 -0.85 -8.79 -3.12
CA TRP A 172 -0.35 -9.19 -1.82
C TRP A 172 -0.73 -10.65 -1.58
N GLY A 173 0.16 -11.58 -1.98
CA GLY A 173 -0.11 -13.01 -1.98
C GLY A 173 0.29 -13.71 -0.67
N ASP A 174 0.09 -15.03 -0.62
CA ASP A 174 0.34 -15.85 0.57
C ASP A 174 1.81 -15.78 1.03
N ASN A 175 2.77 -15.81 0.09
CA ASN A 175 4.19 -15.68 0.40
C ASN A 175 4.52 -14.32 1.03
N ASP A 176 3.92 -13.23 0.50
CA ASP A 176 4.09 -11.89 1.06
C ASP A 176 3.57 -11.81 2.49
N GLN A 177 2.38 -12.37 2.72
CA GLN A 177 1.72 -12.39 4.03
C GLN A 177 2.55 -13.17 5.05
N TRP A 178 3.04 -14.35 4.65
CA TRP A 178 3.86 -15.20 5.52
C TRP A 178 5.18 -14.51 5.90
N ASP A 179 5.92 -14.01 4.93
CA ASP A 179 7.19 -13.33 5.16
C ASP A 179 7.01 -12.07 6.01
N TYR A 180 5.91 -11.33 5.83
CA TYR A 180 5.60 -10.17 6.66
C TYR A 180 5.28 -10.57 8.10
N LEU A 181 4.51 -11.64 8.31
CA LEU A 181 4.23 -12.16 9.65
C LEU A 181 5.51 -12.59 10.38
N GLU A 182 6.42 -13.26 9.68
CA GLU A 182 7.73 -13.64 10.23
C GLU A 182 8.56 -12.40 10.60
N ALA A 183 8.58 -11.37 9.75
CA ALA A 183 9.27 -10.11 10.05
C ALA A 183 8.71 -9.39 11.30
N ILE A 184 7.38 -9.46 11.51
CA ILE A 184 6.73 -8.94 12.71
C ILE A 184 7.21 -9.72 13.94
N LYS A 185 7.19 -11.07 13.89
CA LYS A 185 7.65 -11.93 14.99
C LYS A 185 9.11 -11.65 15.35
N GLU A 186 10.00 -11.66 14.37
CA GLU A 186 11.43 -11.35 14.57
C GLU A 186 11.64 -9.96 15.21
N THR A 187 10.84 -8.97 14.83
CA THR A 187 10.93 -7.63 15.39
C THR A 187 10.52 -7.62 16.86
N ILE A 188 9.44 -8.31 17.21
CA ILE A 188 8.94 -8.43 18.57
C ILE A 188 9.96 -9.19 19.45
N GLU A 189 10.50 -10.31 18.97
CA GLU A 189 11.51 -11.09 19.67
C GLU A 189 12.79 -10.29 19.97
N LYS A 190 13.27 -9.53 18.97
CA LYS A 190 14.42 -8.62 19.15
C LYS A 190 14.14 -7.56 20.22
N PHE A 191 12.93 -7.02 20.26
CA PHE A 191 12.52 -6.02 21.24
C PHE A 191 12.44 -6.64 22.65
N ILE A 192 11.86 -7.83 22.81
CA ILE A 192 11.77 -8.54 24.09
C ILE A 192 13.19 -8.83 24.62
N ASN A 193 14.06 -9.43 23.80
CA ASN A 193 15.44 -9.73 24.18
C ASN A 193 16.24 -8.47 24.57
N TYR A 194 15.98 -7.35 23.89
CA TYR A 194 16.59 -6.07 24.27
C TYR A 194 16.13 -5.61 25.67
N CYS A 195 14.84 -5.71 25.96
CA CYS A 195 14.30 -5.34 27.28
C CYS A 195 14.84 -6.25 28.41
N GLU A 196 14.88 -7.57 28.18
CA GLU A 196 15.38 -8.55 29.17
C GLU A 196 16.89 -8.45 29.41
N GLY A 197 17.67 -8.00 28.42
CA GLY A 197 19.12 -7.83 28.56
C GLY A 197 19.57 -6.53 29.24
N HIS A 198 18.62 -5.66 29.61
CA HIS A 198 18.88 -4.36 30.23
C HIS A 198 18.24 -4.22 31.62
N GLU A 199 17.75 -5.31 32.22
CA GLU A 199 17.41 -5.42 33.64
C GLU A 199 18.66 -5.88 34.45
#